data_1cd4b87011839f2daeda6e27c4d2c27c
#
_entry.id   1cd4b87011839f2daeda6e27c4d2c27c
#
_cell.length_a   1.000
_cell.length_b   1.000
_cell.length_c   1.000
_cell.angle_alpha   90.00
_cell.angle_beta   90.00
_cell.angle_gamma   90.00
#
_symmetry.space_group_name_H-M   'P 1'
#
loop_
_entity.id
_entity.type
_entity.pdbx_description
1 polymer ?
#
loop_
_entity_poly.entity_id
_entity_poly.type
_entity_poly.pdbx_seq_one_letter_code
_entity_poly.pdbx_strand_id
1 'polypeptide(L)'
;MINITRLFDFPYYQQEKFNIPGALVTKHNGVWEKTSSTEYINKANTISRALIRMNIQKDDKIAVISTNNRTEWNIMDIGILQTGAQNVPIYPTISEDDYEYILNHSGAIYCFVSDEEVLRKVNLIRDKVPSLKEVYTFNTIEGAKNWTELLELGKDQSNQDSVEDRKNNVKPEDLATIIYTSGTTGKPKGVMLSHHNIVSDVLSSSSRIPFEPGTSVALSFLPVCHIFERMILYLYQYYGVSIYFGESIDKISDNIKEVKPNVMSAVPRLLEKVYDKIYAKGTELTGIKKSLLFCAIDLGLKYEPYGANGAWY
;
A
#
# COMPACT_ATOMS: atom_id res chain seq x y z
N MET A 1 5.62 13.22 -22.46
CA MET A 1 4.87 13.03 -21.20
C MET A 1 4.20 11.67 -21.27
N ILE A 2 4.45 10.83 -20.28
CA ILE A 2 3.91 9.46 -20.23
C ILE A 2 2.39 9.50 -20.18
N ASN A 3 1.74 8.74 -21.07
CA ASN A 3 0.29 8.54 -21.02
C ASN A 3 -0.01 7.40 -20.04
N ILE A 4 -0.73 7.70 -18.96
CA ILE A 4 -1.06 6.74 -17.91
C ILE A 4 -2.27 5.93 -18.34
N THR A 5 -2.05 4.66 -18.63
CA THR A 5 -3.09 3.70 -18.99
C THR A 5 -3.08 2.44 -18.14
N ARG A 6 -1.93 2.17 -17.48
CA ARG A 6 -1.70 1.01 -16.61
C ARG A 6 -1.12 1.48 -15.28
N LEU A 7 -1.30 0.69 -14.24
CA LEU A 7 -0.88 1.07 -12.89
C LEU A 7 0.63 1.31 -12.78
N PHE A 8 1.43 0.54 -13.48
CA PHE A 8 2.88 0.73 -13.47
C PHE A 8 3.35 1.96 -14.28
N ASP A 9 2.47 2.67 -14.98
CA ASP A 9 2.82 3.94 -15.63
C ASP A 9 2.95 5.09 -14.60
N PHE A 10 2.28 5.01 -13.44
CA PHE A 10 2.31 6.07 -12.41
C PHE A 10 3.71 6.40 -11.89
N PRO A 11 4.55 5.43 -11.44
CA PRO A 11 5.88 5.77 -10.96
C PRO A 11 6.78 6.36 -12.05
N TYR A 12 6.64 5.94 -13.31
CA TYR A 12 7.38 6.53 -14.43
C TYR A 12 6.92 7.97 -14.71
N TYR A 13 5.62 8.22 -14.68
CA TYR A 13 5.06 9.57 -14.78
C TYR A 13 5.57 10.46 -13.64
N GLN A 14 5.57 9.95 -12.39
CA GLN A 14 6.09 10.67 -11.23
C GLN A 14 7.57 11.02 -11.42
N GLN A 15 8.38 10.09 -11.90
CA GLN A 15 9.79 10.32 -12.15
C GLN A 15 10.00 11.37 -13.24
N GLU A 16 9.34 11.22 -14.40
CA GLU A 16 9.51 12.15 -15.54
C GLU A 16 9.14 13.58 -15.17
N LYS A 17 8.01 13.73 -14.44
CA LYS A 17 7.43 15.04 -14.18
C LYS A 17 8.00 15.73 -12.95
N PHE A 18 8.33 15.00 -11.89
CA PHE A 18 8.65 15.57 -10.58
C PHE A 18 10.03 15.13 -10.04
N ASN A 19 10.51 13.96 -10.40
CA ASN A 19 11.78 13.38 -9.93
C ASN A 19 11.96 13.48 -8.41
N ILE A 20 11.05 12.87 -7.66
CA ILE A 20 10.93 12.99 -6.19
C ILE A 20 12.09 12.26 -5.49
N PRO A 21 12.88 12.92 -4.62
CA PRO A 21 14.02 12.29 -3.92
C PRO A 21 13.60 11.35 -2.79
N GLY A 22 12.37 11.41 -2.33
CA GLY A 22 11.76 10.53 -1.33
C GLY A 22 10.35 10.19 -1.75
N ALA A 23 10.19 9.48 -2.88
CA ALA A 23 8.88 9.10 -3.41
C ALA A 23 8.16 8.13 -2.45
N LEU A 24 8.90 7.16 -1.91
CA LEU A 24 8.43 6.22 -0.91
C LEU A 24 9.36 6.29 0.32
N VAL A 25 8.79 6.30 1.51
CA VAL A 25 9.56 6.44 2.76
C VAL A 25 9.02 5.50 3.83
N THR A 26 9.86 4.57 4.28
CA THR A 26 9.52 3.61 5.34
C THR A 26 10.47 3.82 6.52
N LYS A 27 9.97 3.63 7.74
CA LYS A 27 10.78 3.76 8.95
C LYS A 27 11.37 2.40 9.34
N HIS A 28 12.69 2.28 9.30
CA HIS A 28 13.43 1.10 9.76
C HIS A 28 14.33 1.48 10.94
N ASN A 29 14.29 0.73 12.01
CA ASN A 29 15.10 0.97 13.23
C ASN A 29 15.04 2.42 13.72
N GLY A 30 13.86 3.04 13.64
CA GLY A 30 13.65 4.42 14.10
C GLY A 30 14.08 5.51 13.12
N VAL A 31 14.59 5.15 11.93
CA VAL A 31 15.05 6.10 10.90
C VAL A 31 14.13 6.04 9.67
N TRP A 32 13.71 7.20 9.17
CA TRP A 32 12.95 7.32 7.94
C TRP A 32 13.87 7.17 6.72
N GLU A 33 13.80 6.01 6.07
CA GLU A 33 14.58 5.68 4.89
C GLU A 33 13.82 6.07 3.62
N LYS A 34 14.46 6.91 2.80
CA LYS A 34 13.88 7.44 1.56
C LYS A 34 14.28 6.59 0.38
N THR A 35 13.31 6.27 -0.47
CA THR A 35 13.51 5.71 -1.81
C THR A 35 13.06 6.75 -2.83
N SER A 36 13.96 7.19 -3.69
CA SER A 36 13.64 8.15 -4.77
C SER A 36 12.76 7.52 -5.84
N SER A 37 12.09 8.33 -6.66
CA SER A 37 11.32 7.85 -7.80
C SER A 37 12.17 7.02 -8.77
N THR A 38 13.42 7.40 -8.98
CA THR A 38 14.38 6.64 -9.80
C THR A 38 14.73 5.28 -9.19
N GLU A 39 15.04 5.24 -7.90
CA GLU A 39 15.32 3.97 -7.19
C GLU A 39 14.11 3.06 -7.14
N TYR A 40 12.90 3.62 -6.97
CA TYR A 40 11.65 2.87 -7.01
C TYR A 40 11.49 2.12 -8.33
N ILE A 41 11.63 2.83 -9.46
CA ILE A 41 11.55 2.23 -10.80
C ILE A 41 12.65 1.19 -11.00
N ASN A 42 13.90 1.50 -10.63
CA ASN A 42 15.01 0.59 -10.79
C ASN A 42 14.79 -0.72 -10.01
N LYS A 43 14.34 -0.62 -8.75
CA LYS A 43 14.03 -1.81 -7.93
C LYS A 43 12.83 -2.59 -8.50
N ALA A 44 11.78 -1.91 -8.98
CA ALA A 44 10.63 -2.56 -9.61
C ALA A 44 11.06 -3.32 -10.89
N ASN A 45 11.89 -2.71 -11.75
CA ASN A 45 12.46 -3.41 -12.92
C ASN A 45 13.34 -4.60 -12.51
N THR A 46 14.11 -4.47 -11.43
CA THR A 46 14.91 -5.58 -10.88
C THR A 46 14.01 -6.75 -10.46
N ILE A 47 12.92 -6.47 -9.76
CA ILE A 47 11.92 -7.51 -9.40
C ILE A 47 11.30 -8.12 -10.67
N SER A 48 10.91 -7.32 -11.66
CA SER A 48 10.36 -7.84 -12.91
C SER A 48 11.32 -8.79 -13.62
N ARG A 49 12.61 -8.43 -13.71
CA ARG A 49 13.65 -9.30 -14.28
C ARG A 49 13.76 -10.62 -13.51
N ALA A 50 13.76 -10.56 -12.18
CA ALA A 50 13.80 -11.76 -11.34
C ALA A 50 12.58 -12.64 -11.56
N LEU A 51 11.37 -12.08 -11.56
CA LEU A 51 10.13 -12.83 -11.77
C LEU A 51 10.11 -13.52 -13.15
N ILE A 52 10.57 -12.83 -14.21
CA ILE A 52 10.71 -13.44 -15.54
C ILE A 52 11.68 -14.62 -15.51
N ARG A 53 12.82 -14.50 -14.81
CA ARG A 53 13.78 -15.61 -14.63
C ARG A 53 13.21 -16.78 -13.82
N MET A 54 12.28 -16.49 -12.91
CA MET A 54 11.51 -17.49 -12.17
C MET A 54 10.35 -18.08 -13.00
N ASN A 55 10.31 -17.77 -14.31
CA ASN A 55 9.32 -18.23 -15.28
C ASN A 55 7.87 -17.81 -14.96
N ILE A 56 7.70 -16.59 -14.41
CA ILE A 56 6.38 -15.97 -14.26
C ILE A 56 5.78 -15.69 -15.64
N GLN A 57 4.53 -16.07 -15.83
CA GLN A 57 3.79 -15.82 -17.04
C GLN A 57 2.72 -14.73 -16.84
N LYS A 58 2.20 -14.19 -17.95
CA LYS A 58 1.01 -13.34 -17.92
C LYS A 58 -0.12 -14.08 -17.22
N ASP A 59 -0.89 -13.35 -16.43
CA ASP A 59 -2.03 -13.85 -15.64
C ASP A 59 -1.67 -14.80 -14.49
N ASP A 60 -0.38 -15.06 -14.22
CA ASP A 60 0.03 -15.69 -12.97
C ASP A 60 -0.32 -14.81 -11.76
N LYS A 61 -0.58 -15.43 -10.60
CA LYS A 61 -0.96 -14.72 -9.39
C LYS A 61 0.15 -14.80 -8.35
N ILE A 62 0.47 -13.65 -7.78
CA ILE A 62 1.45 -13.52 -6.70
C ILE A 62 0.75 -12.86 -5.52
N ALA A 63 0.70 -13.57 -4.38
CA ALA A 63 0.11 -13.05 -3.16
C ALA A 63 1.09 -12.12 -2.44
N VAL A 64 0.57 -11.02 -1.90
CA VAL A 64 1.35 -10.09 -1.06
C VAL A 64 0.57 -9.78 0.21
N ILE A 65 1.15 -10.11 1.37
CA ILE A 65 0.52 -9.98 2.69
C ILE A 65 1.42 -9.10 3.55
N SER A 66 0.94 -7.94 3.93
CA SER A 66 1.73 -7.01 4.75
C SER A 66 0.89 -6.44 5.89
N THR A 67 1.45 -6.47 7.11
CA THR A 67 0.81 -5.91 8.31
C THR A 67 0.75 -4.40 8.26
N ASN A 68 1.74 -3.76 7.63
CA ASN A 68 1.81 -2.31 7.44
C ASN A 68 2.12 -1.98 5.98
N ASN A 69 1.71 -0.80 5.54
CA ASN A 69 2.17 -0.26 4.27
C ASN A 69 3.68 -0.02 4.32
N ARG A 70 4.35 -0.25 3.19
CA ARG A 70 5.82 -0.17 3.14
C ARG A 70 6.33 -0.03 1.71
N THR A 71 7.54 0.47 1.59
CA THR A 71 8.22 0.66 0.31
C THR A 71 8.32 -0.64 -0.50
N GLU A 72 8.67 -1.75 0.14
CA GLU A 72 8.86 -3.05 -0.49
C GLU A 72 7.57 -3.58 -1.13
N TRP A 73 6.42 -3.34 -0.48
CA TRP A 73 5.12 -3.71 -1.03
C TRP A 73 4.86 -2.99 -2.35
N ASN A 74 5.16 -1.70 -2.42
CA ASN A 74 4.96 -0.89 -3.63
C ASN A 74 5.93 -1.30 -4.75
N ILE A 75 7.18 -1.60 -4.41
CA ILE A 75 8.17 -2.11 -5.37
C ILE A 75 7.71 -3.45 -5.95
N MET A 76 7.24 -4.36 -5.09
CA MET A 76 6.70 -5.66 -5.52
C MET A 76 5.47 -5.50 -6.40
N ASP A 77 4.53 -4.63 -6.02
CA ASP A 77 3.33 -4.38 -6.80
C ASP A 77 3.65 -4.00 -8.25
N ILE A 78 4.49 -2.97 -8.42
CA ILE A 78 4.90 -2.53 -9.78
C ILE A 78 5.71 -3.62 -10.49
N GLY A 79 6.62 -4.29 -9.78
CA GLY A 79 7.43 -5.37 -10.35
C GLY A 79 6.60 -6.54 -10.86
N ILE A 80 5.54 -6.93 -10.15
CA ILE A 80 4.59 -7.95 -10.56
C ILE A 80 3.81 -7.50 -11.80
N LEU A 81 3.21 -6.30 -11.74
CA LEU A 81 2.34 -5.77 -12.78
C LEU A 81 3.05 -5.58 -14.12
N GLN A 82 4.32 -5.22 -14.12
CA GLN A 82 5.14 -5.06 -15.33
C GLN A 82 5.34 -6.39 -16.08
N THR A 83 5.27 -7.53 -15.39
CA THR A 83 5.36 -8.85 -16.03
C THR A 83 4.05 -9.33 -16.65
N GLY A 84 2.94 -8.62 -16.43
CA GLY A 84 1.60 -9.04 -16.79
C GLY A 84 0.97 -10.02 -15.80
N ALA A 85 1.65 -10.30 -14.68
CA ALA A 85 1.09 -11.06 -13.56
C ALA A 85 0.18 -10.18 -12.69
N GLN A 86 -0.64 -10.83 -11.88
CA GLN A 86 -1.64 -10.18 -11.02
C GLN A 86 -1.20 -10.19 -9.56
N ASN A 87 -1.29 -9.04 -8.91
CA ASN A 87 -1.06 -8.95 -7.47
C ASN A 87 -2.34 -9.34 -6.71
N VAL A 88 -2.23 -10.29 -5.78
CA VAL A 88 -3.30 -10.70 -4.86
C VAL A 88 -2.96 -10.20 -3.46
N PRO A 89 -3.36 -8.98 -3.11
CA PRO A 89 -3.14 -8.44 -1.77
C PRO A 89 -4.10 -9.09 -0.79
N ILE A 90 -3.56 -9.66 0.28
CA ILE A 90 -4.36 -10.37 1.29
C ILE A 90 -4.27 -9.64 2.63
N TYR A 91 -5.38 -9.61 3.36
CA TYR A 91 -5.46 -8.98 4.67
C TYR A 91 -4.64 -9.77 5.72
N PRO A 92 -3.75 -9.12 6.49
CA PRO A 92 -2.82 -9.86 7.38
C PRO A 92 -3.48 -10.46 8.62
N THR A 93 -4.69 -10.03 8.97
CA THR A 93 -5.37 -10.45 10.22
C THR A 93 -6.47 -11.49 10.04
N ILE A 94 -6.57 -12.10 8.84
CA ILE A 94 -7.52 -13.18 8.60
C ILE A 94 -7.04 -14.50 9.20
N SER A 95 -7.93 -15.50 9.24
CA SER A 95 -7.65 -16.84 9.73
C SER A 95 -6.75 -17.63 8.80
N GLU A 96 -6.12 -18.68 9.30
CA GLU A 96 -5.33 -19.62 8.50
C GLU A 96 -6.22 -20.31 7.45
N ASP A 97 -7.46 -20.66 7.76
CA ASP A 97 -8.43 -21.25 6.83
C ASP A 97 -8.76 -20.29 5.68
N ASP A 98 -8.86 -18.99 5.95
CA ASP A 98 -9.07 -17.99 4.91
C ASP A 98 -7.82 -17.84 4.04
N TYR A 99 -6.61 -17.91 4.60
CA TYR A 99 -5.37 -17.94 3.82
C TYR A 99 -5.33 -19.15 2.89
N GLU A 100 -5.62 -20.35 3.41
CA GLU A 100 -5.69 -21.58 2.61
C GLU A 100 -6.68 -21.42 1.46
N TYR A 101 -7.89 -20.93 1.77
CA TYR A 101 -8.92 -20.72 0.77
C TYR A 101 -8.50 -19.71 -0.30
N ILE A 102 -8.01 -18.54 0.10
CA ILE A 102 -7.65 -17.46 -0.85
C ILE A 102 -6.47 -17.87 -1.75
N LEU A 103 -5.45 -18.48 -1.18
CA LEU A 103 -4.27 -18.91 -1.93
C LEU A 103 -4.62 -20.01 -2.94
N ASN A 104 -5.45 -20.99 -2.56
CA ASN A 104 -5.96 -22.03 -3.47
C ASN A 104 -6.90 -21.45 -4.53
N HIS A 105 -7.87 -20.63 -4.13
CA HIS A 105 -8.87 -20.07 -5.04
C HIS A 105 -8.25 -19.12 -6.06
N SER A 106 -7.27 -18.32 -5.66
CA SER A 106 -6.53 -17.45 -6.59
C SER A 106 -5.54 -18.23 -7.47
N GLY A 107 -5.07 -19.39 -7.01
CA GLY A 107 -3.98 -20.13 -7.64
C GLY A 107 -2.65 -19.40 -7.53
N ALA A 108 -2.42 -18.67 -6.42
CA ALA A 108 -1.18 -17.95 -6.20
C ALA A 108 0.03 -18.91 -6.19
N ILE A 109 1.07 -18.56 -6.96
CA ILE A 109 2.26 -19.40 -7.13
C ILE A 109 3.45 -18.97 -6.28
N TYR A 110 3.47 -17.70 -5.86
CA TYR A 110 4.42 -17.15 -4.88
C TYR A 110 3.66 -16.31 -3.86
N CYS A 111 4.21 -16.22 -2.65
CA CYS A 111 3.66 -15.38 -1.59
C CYS A 111 4.78 -14.55 -0.96
N PHE A 112 4.56 -13.24 -0.82
CA PHE A 112 5.45 -12.33 -0.11
C PHE A 112 4.75 -11.87 1.16
N VAL A 113 5.43 -12.04 2.30
CA VAL A 113 4.88 -11.73 3.62
C VAL A 113 5.75 -10.72 4.36
N SER A 114 5.15 -9.85 5.19
CA SER A 114 5.89 -8.79 5.86
C SER A 114 6.82 -9.27 6.96
N ASP A 115 6.35 -10.21 7.80
CA ASP A 115 6.93 -10.51 9.09
C ASP A 115 6.75 -11.98 9.52
N GLU A 116 7.31 -12.32 10.68
CA GLU A 116 7.33 -13.67 11.21
C GLU A 116 5.93 -14.21 11.55
N GLU A 117 5.02 -13.36 12.04
CA GLU A 117 3.68 -13.80 12.40
C GLU A 117 2.91 -14.25 11.14
N VAL A 118 2.96 -13.44 10.08
CA VAL A 118 2.30 -13.79 8.80
C VAL A 118 2.98 -15.00 8.17
N LEU A 119 4.32 -15.07 8.20
CA LEU A 119 5.05 -16.24 7.71
C LEU A 119 4.61 -17.51 8.40
N ARG A 120 4.51 -17.50 9.74
CA ARG A 120 4.06 -18.65 10.53
C ARG A 120 2.67 -19.12 10.09
N LYS A 121 1.72 -18.20 9.92
CA LYS A 121 0.34 -18.53 9.47
C LYS A 121 0.35 -19.16 8.08
N VAL A 122 1.11 -18.60 7.14
CA VAL A 122 1.21 -19.15 5.77
C VAL A 122 1.88 -20.53 5.79
N ASN A 123 2.93 -20.72 6.58
CA ASN A 123 3.61 -22.02 6.69
C ASN A 123 2.71 -23.13 7.27
N LEU A 124 1.78 -22.81 8.17
CA LEU A 124 0.83 -23.79 8.71
C LEU A 124 -0.10 -24.40 7.64
N ILE A 125 -0.33 -23.69 6.55
CA ILE A 125 -1.24 -24.13 5.48
C ILE A 125 -0.52 -24.44 4.17
N ARG A 126 0.79 -24.27 4.12
CA ARG A 126 1.58 -24.40 2.88
C ARG A 126 1.38 -25.72 2.15
N ASP A 127 1.40 -26.83 2.88
CA ASP A 127 1.22 -28.16 2.31
C ASP A 127 -0.19 -28.40 1.72
N LYS A 128 -1.14 -27.58 2.09
CA LYS A 128 -2.53 -27.59 1.58
C LYS A 128 -2.73 -26.69 0.36
N VAL A 129 -1.68 -25.97 -0.09
CA VAL A 129 -1.70 -25.05 -1.23
C VAL A 129 -0.72 -25.52 -2.28
N PRO A 130 -1.08 -26.51 -3.12
CA PRO A 130 -0.16 -27.16 -4.07
C PRO A 130 0.35 -26.21 -5.18
N SER A 131 -0.32 -25.09 -5.44
CA SER A 131 0.15 -24.08 -6.39
C SER A 131 1.31 -23.24 -5.84
N LEU A 132 1.44 -23.13 -4.51
CA LEU A 132 2.40 -22.24 -3.85
C LEU A 132 3.82 -22.84 -3.88
N LYS A 133 4.66 -22.35 -4.78
CA LYS A 133 6.03 -22.79 -4.95
C LYS A 133 6.94 -22.34 -3.83
N GLU A 134 6.84 -21.05 -3.43
CA GLU A 134 7.71 -20.46 -2.42
C GLU A 134 7.08 -19.28 -1.70
N VAL A 135 7.56 -19.03 -0.47
CA VAL A 135 7.20 -17.90 0.38
C VAL A 135 8.46 -17.08 0.66
N TYR A 136 8.39 -15.77 0.44
CA TYR A 136 9.46 -14.81 0.72
C TYR A 136 9.04 -13.81 1.77
N THR A 137 9.97 -13.35 2.58
CA THR A 137 9.71 -12.34 3.62
C THR A 137 10.28 -10.98 3.22
N PHE A 138 9.61 -9.90 3.64
CA PHE A 138 10.18 -8.55 3.54
C PHE A 138 11.19 -8.30 4.66
N ASN A 139 10.81 -8.61 5.90
CA ASN A 139 11.75 -8.54 7.02
C ASN A 139 12.75 -9.71 6.95
N THR A 140 13.97 -9.47 7.42
CA THR A 140 14.95 -10.56 7.56
C THR A 140 14.53 -11.46 8.71
N ILE A 141 14.26 -12.74 8.40
CA ILE A 141 13.85 -13.77 9.35
C ILE A 141 14.79 -14.95 9.16
N GLU A 142 15.38 -15.44 10.26
CA GLU A 142 16.31 -16.58 10.21
C GLU A 142 15.63 -17.82 9.63
N GLY A 143 16.31 -18.48 8.69
CA GLY A 143 15.82 -19.69 8.02
C GLY A 143 14.74 -19.46 6.96
N ALA A 144 14.28 -18.22 6.74
CA ALA A 144 13.30 -17.88 5.70
C ALA A 144 13.98 -17.24 4.48
N LYS A 145 13.42 -17.48 3.30
CA LYS A 145 13.81 -16.77 2.09
C LYS A 145 13.38 -15.31 2.17
N ASN A 146 14.25 -14.42 1.73
CA ASN A 146 13.98 -12.98 1.76
C ASN A 146 13.79 -12.42 0.35
N TRP A 147 12.92 -11.42 0.20
CA TRP A 147 12.66 -10.76 -1.08
C TRP A 147 13.91 -10.15 -1.73
N THR A 148 14.95 -9.86 -0.94
CA THR A 148 16.25 -9.40 -1.44
C THR A 148 16.94 -10.42 -2.34
N GLU A 149 16.62 -11.72 -2.23
CA GLU A 149 17.07 -12.73 -3.16
C GLU A 149 16.60 -12.45 -4.59
N LEU A 150 15.38 -11.89 -4.74
CA LEU A 150 14.87 -11.46 -6.03
C LEU A 150 15.64 -10.24 -6.55
N LEU A 151 16.02 -9.31 -5.65
CA LEU A 151 16.86 -8.17 -6.05
C LEU A 151 18.22 -8.64 -6.55
N GLU A 152 18.83 -9.65 -5.90
CA GLU A 152 20.09 -10.25 -6.38
C GLU A 152 19.89 -10.97 -7.72
N LEU A 153 18.85 -11.80 -7.84
CA LEU A 153 18.55 -12.54 -9.07
C LEU A 153 18.30 -11.59 -10.27
N GLY A 154 17.68 -10.45 -10.00
CA GLY A 154 17.36 -9.46 -11.04
C GLY A 154 18.45 -8.42 -11.31
N LYS A 155 19.61 -8.45 -10.64
CA LYS A 155 20.70 -7.49 -10.85
C LYS A 155 21.22 -7.48 -12.27
N ASP A 156 21.42 -8.66 -12.83
CA ASP A 156 21.83 -8.81 -14.23
C ASP A 156 20.71 -8.26 -15.14
N GLN A 157 21.09 -7.31 -15.99
CA GLN A 157 20.15 -6.60 -16.87
C GLN A 157 19.98 -7.27 -18.24
N SER A 158 20.59 -8.44 -18.48
CA SER A 158 20.57 -9.13 -19.76
C SER A 158 19.17 -9.45 -20.29
N ASN A 159 18.15 -9.50 -19.41
CA ASN A 159 16.75 -9.70 -19.77
C ASN A 159 15.87 -8.46 -19.59
N GLN A 160 16.45 -7.24 -19.59
CA GLN A 160 15.66 -6.00 -19.51
C GLN A 160 14.71 -5.84 -20.70
N ASP A 161 15.15 -6.21 -21.90
CA ASP A 161 14.31 -6.17 -23.10
C ASP A 161 13.06 -7.04 -22.94
N SER A 162 13.16 -8.16 -22.25
CA SER A 162 12.00 -9.01 -21.93
C SER A 162 11.02 -8.30 -20.96
N VAL A 163 11.50 -7.46 -20.05
CA VAL A 163 10.63 -6.64 -19.20
C VAL A 163 9.88 -5.61 -20.04
N GLU A 164 10.60 -4.92 -20.95
CA GLU A 164 9.96 -3.93 -21.83
C GLU A 164 8.93 -4.58 -22.76
N ASP A 165 9.25 -5.75 -23.32
CA ASP A 165 8.30 -6.51 -24.14
C ASP A 165 7.04 -6.90 -23.36
N ARG A 166 7.21 -7.38 -22.11
CA ARG A 166 6.07 -7.70 -21.25
C ARG A 166 5.22 -6.46 -20.96
N LYS A 167 5.83 -5.34 -20.55
CA LYS A 167 5.14 -4.06 -20.31
C LYS A 167 4.35 -3.60 -21.54
N ASN A 168 4.94 -3.70 -22.74
CA ASN A 168 4.29 -3.29 -23.98
C ASN A 168 3.11 -4.18 -24.35
N ASN A 169 3.08 -5.43 -23.90
CA ASN A 169 2.01 -6.38 -24.15
C ASN A 169 0.88 -6.34 -23.11
N VAL A 170 1.08 -5.65 -21.95
CA VAL A 170 0.01 -5.44 -20.97
C VAL A 170 -0.95 -4.36 -21.46
N LYS A 171 -2.23 -4.71 -21.55
CA LYS A 171 -3.31 -3.82 -21.97
C LYS A 171 -4.02 -3.20 -20.75
N PRO A 172 -4.65 -2.03 -20.90
CA PRO A 172 -5.44 -1.41 -19.83
C PRO A 172 -6.55 -2.33 -19.28
N GLU A 173 -7.14 -3.18 -20.13
CA GLU A 173 -8.21 -4.11 -19.78
C GLU A 173 -7.72 -5.39 -19.10
N ASP A 174 -6.40 -5.67 -19.14
CA ASP A 174 -5.84 -6.83 -18.44
C ASP A 174 -6.03 -6.68 -16.93
N LEU A 175 -6.25 -7.81 -16.25
CA LEU A 175 -6.42 -7.82 -14.81
C LEU A 175 -5.12 -7.45 -14.10
N ALA A 176 -5.20 -6.49 -13.20
CA ALA A 176 -4.07 -6.07 -12.36
C ALA A 176 -4.09 -6.76 -11.01
N THR A 177 -5.27 -7.05 -10.47
CA THR A 177 -5.39 -7.52 -9.10
C THR A 177 -6.69 -8.27 -8.84
N ILE A 178 -6.64 -9.16 -7.84
CA ILE A 178 -7.83 -9.80 -7.27
C ILE A 178 -7.86 -9.46 -5.78
N ILE A 179 -8.86 -8.69 -5.36
CA ILE A 179 -9.03 -8.28 -3.97
C ILE A 179 -10.14 -9.10 -3.33
N TYR A 180 -9.81 -9.81 -2.24
CA TYR A 180 -10.78 -10.62 -1.53
C TYR A 180 -11.53 -9.81 -0.49
N THR A 181 -12.87 -9.91 -0.54
CA THR A 181 -13.78 -9.25 0.41
C THR A 181 -14.63 -10.29 1.14
N SER A 182 -15.09 -9.96 2.36
CA SER A 182 -16.00 -10.82 3.11
C SER A 182 -17.30 -11.01 2.30
N GLY A 183 -17.55 -12.25 1.89
CA GLY A 183 -18.79 -12.60 1.18
C GLY A 183 -19.96 -12.78 2.13
N THR A 184 -21.17 -12.45 1.68
CA THR A 184 -22.42 -12.72 2.41
C THR A 184 -22.68 -14.21 2.64
N THR A 185 -21.97 -15.08 1.93
CA THR A 185 -22.09 -16.55 1.97
C THR A 185 -21.04 -17.22 2.86
N GLY A 186 -20.27 -16.46 3.63
CA GLY A 186 -19.26 -16.95 4.58
C GLY A 186 -17.86 -17.15 3.99
N LYS A 187 -17.71 -17.38 2.67
CA LYS A 187 -16.37 -17.46 2.03
C LYS A 187 -16.01 -16.16 1.33
N PRO A 188 -14.72 -15.72 1.40
CA PRO A 188 -14.27 -14.53 0.69
C PRO A 188 -14.49 -14.61 -0.82
N LYS A 189 -14.90 -13.49 -1.43
CA LYS A 189 -15.08 -13.36 -2.88
C LYS A 189 -13.95 -12.52 -3.47
N GLY A 190 -13.34 -13.02 -4.55
CA GLY A 190 -12.27 -12.31 -5.27
C GLY A 190 -12.86 -11.29 -6.26
N VAL A 191 -12.71 -10.01 -5.96
CA VAL A 191 -13.07 -8.92 -6.88
C VAL A 191 -11.92 -8.69 -7.85
N MET A 192 -12.19 -8.92 -9.13
CA MET A 192 -11.22 -8.76 -10.21
C MET A 192 -11.24 -7.31 -10.72
N LEU A 193 -10.08 -6.64 -10.69
CA LEU A 193 -9.92 -5.27 -11.17
C LEU A 193 -8.84 -5.20 -12.23
N SER A 194 -9.18 -4.58 -13.38
CA SER A 194 -8.21 -4.29 -14.44
C SER A 194 -7.36 -3.06 -14.10
N HIS A 195 -6.29 -2.86 -14.87
CA HIS A 195 -5.53 -1.61 -14.82
C HIS A 195 -6.44 -0.42 -15.07
N HIS A 196 -7.31 -0.51 -16.09
CA HIS A 196 -8.24 0.56 -16.47
C HIS A 196 -9.19 0.96 -15.34
N ASN A 197 -9.72 0.00 -14.57
CA ASN A 197 -10.64 0.32 -13.46
C ASN A 197 -10.01 1.27 -12.46
N ILE A 198 -8.78 0.96 -12.01
CA ILE A 198 -8.11 1.75 -10.98
C ILE A 198 -7.54 3.06 -11.57
N VAL A 199 -6.95 3.02 -12.78
CA VAL A 199 -6.45 4.23 -13.46
C VAL A 199 -7.56 5.24 -13.68
N SER A 200 -8.74 4.80 -14.16
CA SER A 200 -9.89 5.68 -14.38
C SER A 200 -10.36 6.35 -13.10
N ASP A 201 -10.38 5.61 -11.98
CA ASP A 201 -10.75 6.17 -10.67
C ASP A 201 -9.74 7.21 -10.19
N VAL A 202 -8.43 6.90 -10.28
CA VAL A 202 -7.36 7.86 -9.95
C VAL A 202 -7.48 9.14 -10.76
N LEU A 203 -7.61 9.05 -12.09
CA LEU A 203 -7.67 10.21 -12.97
C LEU A 203 -8.95 11.02 -12.76
N SER A 204 -10.09 10.37 -12.53
CA SER A 204 -11.37 11.04 -12.24
C SER A 204 -11.36 11.75 -10.88
N SER A 205 -10.68 11.16 -9.90
CA SER A 205 -10.55 11.73 -8.54
C SER A 205 -9.54 12.88 -8.48
N SER A 206 -8.59 12.91 -9.43
CA SER A 206 -7.46 13.85 -9.40
C SER A 206 -7.88 15.33 -9.34
N SER A 207 -8.94 15.73 -10.07
CA SER A 207 -9.40 17.12 -10.11
C SER A 207 -10.01 17.65 -8.80
N ARG A 208 -10.23 16.78 -7.81
CA ARG A 208 -10.93 17.12 -6.57
C ARG A 208 -10.01 17.28 -5.36
N ILE A 209 -8.71 17.03 -5.54
CA ILE A 209 -7.77 16.99 -4.43
C ILE A 209 -6.83 18.20 -4.50
N PRO A 210 -6.80 19.04 -3.45
CA PRO A 210 -6.00 20.27 -3.43
C PRO A 210 -4.54 19.98 -3.00
N PHE A 211 -3.83 19.12 -3.72
CA PHE A 211 -2.41 18.89 -3.46
C PHE A 211 -1.53 19.88 -4.21
N GLU A 212 -0.44 20.30 -3.56
CA GLU A 212 0.65 21.00 -4.22
C GLU A 212 1.53 19.98 -4.95
N PRO A 213 1.51 19.94 -6.30
CA PRO A 213 2.22 18.93 -7.05
C PRO A 213 3.74 19.00 -6.82
N GLY A 214 4.35 17.84 -6.58
CA GLY A 214 5.80 17.69 -6.44
C GLY A 214 6.39 18.09 -5.09
N THR A 215 5.61 18.66 -4.18
CA THR A 215 6.10 19.15 -2.87
C THR A 215 5.35 18.60 -1.65
N SER A 216 4.14 18.10 -1.85
CA SER A 216 3.32 17.57 -0.77
C SER A 216 3.88 16.27 -0.19
N VAL A 217 3.60 16.06 1.09
CA VAL A 217 3.95 14.86 1.88
C VAL A 217 2.68 14.21 2.38
N ALA A 218 2.54 12.90 2.19
CA ALA A 218 1.44 12.11 2.70
C ALA A 218 1.89 11.12 3.77
N LEU A 219 1.01 10.82 4.73
CA LEU A 219 1.15 9.68 5.63
C LEU A 219 0.11 8.62 5.28
N SER A 220 0.58 7.45 4.84
CA SER A 220 -0.22 6.29 4.45
C SER A 220 -0.18 5.23 5.54
N PHE A 221 -1.34 4.77 6.00
CA PHE A 221 -1.45 3.79 7.08
C PHE A 221 -2.71 2.90 7.00
N LEU A 222 -3.68 3.24 6.15
CA LEU A 222 -4.80 2.35 5.90
C LEU A 222 -4.32 1.10 5.14
N PRO A 223 -4.92 -0.08 5.36
CA PRO A 223 -4.44 -1.29 4.73
C PRO A 223 -4.47 -1.23 3.20
N VAL A 224 -3.31 -1.40 2.57
CA VAL A 224 -3.14 -1.34 1.11
C VAL A 224 -3.80 -2.52 0.38
N CYS A 225 -4.18 -3.58 1.09
CA CYS A 225 -5.01 -4.65 0.55
C CYS A 225 -6.47 -4.20 0.29
N HIS A 226 -6.91 -3.06 0.82
CA HIS A 226 -8.16 -2.40 0.43
C HIS A 226 -7.94 -1.49 -0.77
N ILE A 227 -8.85 -1.58 -1.75
CA ILE A 227 -8.75 -0.81 -2.99
C ILE A 227 -8.68 0.70 -2.77
N PHE A 228 -9.35 1.23 -1.74
CA PHE A 228 -9.34 2.66 -1.43
C PHE A 228 -7.91 3.18 -1.18
N GLU A 229 -7.18 2.58 -0.24
CA GLU A 229 -5.79 3.01 0.05
C GLU A 229 -4.87 2.75 -1.14
N ARG A 230 -5.02 1.62 -1.82
CA ARG A 230 -4.21 1.31 -3.00
C ARG A 230 -4.41 2.34 -4.10
N MET A 231 -5.65 2.75 -4.39
CA MET A 231 -5.96 3.80 -5.35
C MET A 231 -5.34 5.14 -4.94
N ILE A 232 -5.43 5.49 -3.65
CA ILE A 232 -4.84 6.71 -3.08
C ILE A 232 -3.31 6.74 -3.26
N LEU A 233 -2.61 5.61 -3.12
CA LEU A 233 -1.16 5.56 -3.36
C LEU A 233 -0.81 5.91 -4.81
N TYR A 234 -1.57 5.43 -5.80
CA TYR A 234 -1.37 5.83 -7.19
C TYR A 234 -1.72 7.31 -7.43
N LEU A 235 -2.75 7.81 -6.75
CA LEU A 235 -3.12 9.22 -6.81
C LEU A 235 -2.00 10.11 -6.25
N TYR A 236 -1.37 9.72 -5.16
CA TYR A 236 -0.19 10.40 -4.62
C TYR A 236 0.98 10.41 -5.62
N GLN A 237 1.23 9.29 -6.30
CA GLN A 237 2.25 9.23 -7.35
C GLN A 237 1.90 10.16 -8.53
N TYR A 238 0.64 10.24 -8.93
CA TYR A 238 0.17 11.15 -9.98
C TYR A 238 0.46 12.63 -9.67
N TYR A 239 0.40 13.00 -8.40
CA TYR A 239 0.70 14.37 -7.93
C TYR A 239 2.17 14.58 -7.53
N GLY A 240 3.02 13.59 -7.60
CA GLY A 240 4.40 13.71 -7.14
C GLY A 240 4.50 13.91 -5.62
N VAL A 241 3.62 13.30 -4.85
CA VAL A 241 3.60 13.36 -3.39
C VAL A 241 4.63 12.38 -2.83
N SER A 242 5.40 12.80 -1.81
CA SER A 242 6.24 11.91 -1.01
C SER A 242 5.38 11.10 -0.05
N ILE A 243 5.40 9.77 -0.12
CA ILE A 243 4.54 8.89 0.66
C ILE A 243 5.34 8.29 1.82
N TYR A 244 4.99 8.69 3.04
CA TYR A 244 5.52 8.11 4.28
C TYR A 244 4.58 7.01 4.77
N PHE A 245 5.11 5.84 5.07
CA PHE A 245 4.33 4.70 5.56
C PHE A 245 4.34 4.66 7.08
N GLY A 246 3.17 4.72 7.70
CA GLY A 246 3.00 4.66 9.14
C GLY A 246 3.47 3.31 9.71
N GLU A 247 4.15 3.34 10.87
CA GLU A 247 4.69 2.14 11.52
C GLU A 247 3.59 1.18 12.01
N SER A 248 2.52 1.73 12.58
CA SER A 248 1.33 1.00 13.03
C SER A 248 0.22 1.99 13.38
N ILE A 249 -1.01 1.51 13.53
CA ILE A 249 -2.15 2.36 13.94
C ILE A 249 -1.89 3.05 15.28
N ASP A 250 -1.21 2.40 16.22
CA ASP A 250 -0.92 2.98 17.53
C ASP A 250 0.16 4.06 17.48
N LYS A 251 1.06 4.01 16.48
CA LYS A 251 2.14 4.97 16.28
C LYS A 251 1.76 6.17 15.39
N ILE A 252 0.56 6.17 14.80
CA ILE A 252 0.14 7.24 13.86
C ILE A 252 0.29 8.63 14.47
N SER A 253 -0.09 8.81 15.73
CA SER A 253 0.01 10.12 16.41
C SER A 253 1.45 10.63 16.49
N ASP A 254 2.41 9.73 16.69
CA ASP A 254 3.84 10.09 16.76
C ASP A 254 4.39 10.30 15.34
N ASN A 255 4.01 9.42 14.39
CA ASN A 255 4.38 9.58 12.99
C ASN A 255 3.87 10.91 12.39
N ILE A 256 2.64 11.36 12.73
CA ILE A 256 2.13 12.68 12.31
C ILE A 256 3.03 13.82 12.82
N LYS A 257 3.49 13.76 14.08
CA LYS A 257 4.37 14.78 14.67
C LYS A 257 5.74 14.82 14.00
N GLU A 258 6.29 13.64 13.66
CA GLU A 258 7.60 13.51 13.03
C GLU A 258 7.54 13.94 11.54
N VAL A 259 6.56 13.43 10.80
CA VAL A 259 6.44 13.62 9.34
C VAL A 259 5.83 14.96 8.99
N LYS A 260 4.88 15.45 9.80
CA LYS A 260 4.07 16.65 9.54
C LYS A 260 3.45 16.63 8.15
N PRO A 261 2.66 15.59 7.82
CA PRO A 261 2.13 15.41 6.49
C PRO A 261 1.16 16.54 6.09
N ASN A 262 1.16 16.91 4.81
CA ASN A 262 0.18 17.83 4.24
C ASN A 262 -1.18 17.14 4.08
N VAL A 263 -1.18 15.82 3.92
CA VAL A 263 -2.37 15.01 3.65
C VAL A 263 -2.25 13.61 4.23
N MET A 264 -3.38 13.06 4.62
CA MET A 264 -3.54 11.67 5.00
C MET A 264 -4.96 11.21 4.69
N SER A 265 -5.12 9.97 4.24
CA SER A 265 -6.43 9.34 4.12
C SER A 265 -6.88 8.83 5.49
N ALA A 266 -8.16 8.99 5.81
CA ALA A 266 -8.74 8.50 7.05
C ALA A 266 -10.15 7.93 6.79
N VAL A 267 -10.54 6.97 7.60
CA VAL A 267 -11.90 6.42 7.62
C VAL A 267 -12.63 6.87 8.89
N PRO A 268 -13.96 7.02 8.87
CA PRO A 268 -14.74 7.52 10.03
C PRO A 268 -14.39 6.83 11.34
N ARG A 269 -14.27 5.50 11.33
CA ARG A 269 -13.94 4.71 12.54
C ARG A 269 -12.58 5.07 13.17
N LEU A 270 -11.62 5.54 12.38
CA LEU A 270 -10.34 6.02 12.93
C LEU A 270 -10.54 7.34 13.67
N LEU A 271 -11.30 8.26 13.07
CA LEU A 271 -11.60 9.56 13.70
C LEU A 271 -12.36 9.37 15.00
N GLU A 272 -13.32 8.45 15.03
CA GLU A 272 -14.04 8.05 16.25
C GLU A 272 -13.06 7.56 17.33
N LYS A 273 -12.16 6.63 16.99
CA LYS A 273 -11.14 6.12 17.93
C LYS A 273 -10.20 7.22 18.44
N VAL A 274 -9.81 8.16 17.59
CA VAL A 274 -8.98 9.31 18.00
C VAL A 274 -9.76 10.20 18.96
N TYR A 275 -11.01 10.49 18.65
CA TYR A 275 -11.91 11.25 19.52
C TYR A 275 -12.07 10.58 20.88
N ASP A 276 -12.36 9.28 20.91
CA ASP A 276 -12.50 8.50 22.16
C ASP A 276 -11.22 8.54 23.01
N LYS A 277 -10.05 8.42 22.39
CA LYS A 277 -8.76 8.54 23.09
C LYS A 277 -8.55 9.94 23.68
N ILE A 278 -8.91 10.99 22.95
CA ILE A 278 -8.84 12.38 23.45
C ILE A 278 -9.79 12.56 24.63
N TYR A 279 -11.02 12.08 24.49
CA TYR A 279 -12.04 12.16 25.53
C TYR A 279 -11.61 11.40 26.81
N ALA A 280 -11.14 10.15 26.66
CA ALA A 280 -10.65 9.35 27.77
C ALA A 280 -9.50 10.03 28.53
N LYS A 281 -8.48 10.52 27.81
CA LYS A 281 -7.39 11.32 28.43
C LYS A 281 -7.93 12.58 29.11
N GLY A 282 -8.95 13.19 28.56
CA GLY A 282 -9.62 14.35 29.17
C GLY A 282 -10.25 14.04 30.52
N THR A 283 -10.82 12.86 30.68
CA THR A 283 -11.44 12.45 31.94
C THR A 283 -10.42 12.28 33.08
N GLU A 284 -9.17 11.95 32.75
CA GLU A 284 -8.06 11.81 33.69
C GLU A 284 -7.48 13.17 34.16
N LEU A 285 -7.74 14.25 33.40
CA LEU A 285 -7.29 15.59 33.77
C LEU A 285 -8.07 16.13 34.98
N THR A 286 -7.45 17.06 35.71
CA THR A 286 -8.07 17.74 36.84
C THR A 286 -8.02 19.26 36.71
N GLY A 287 -8.86 19.96 37.44
CA GLY A 287 -8.89 21.44 37.51
C GLY A 287 -9.15 22.11 36.17
N ILE A 288 -8.52 23.26 35.97
CA ILE A 288 -8.74 24.14 34.81
C ILE A 288 -8.46 23.41 33.46
N LYS A 289 -7.46 22.52 33.40
CA LYS A 289 -7.11 21.77 32.19
C LYS A 289 -8.27 20.90 31.71
N LYS A 290 -8.96 20.23 32.64
CA LYS A 290 -10.14 19.42 32.33
C LYS A 290 -11.26 20.30 31.77
N SER A 291 -11.57 21.39 32.46
CA SER A 291 -12.67 22.31 32.06
C SER A 291 -12.40 22.94 30.68
N LEU A 292 -11.15 23.34 30.40
CA LEU A 292 -10.77 23.89 29.09
C LEU A 292 -10.90 22.85 27.95
N LEU A 293 -10.48 21.61 28.18
CA LEU A 293 -10.59 20.56 27.14
C LEU A 293 -12.05 20.26 26.82
N PHE A 294 -12.91 20.06 27.82
CA PHE A 294 -14.33 19.78 27.57
C PHE A 294 -15.06 20.96 27.00
N CYS A 295 -14.73 22.20 27.40
CA CYS A 295 -15.24 23.40 26.75
C CYS A 295 -14.86 23.46 25.26
N ALA A 296 -13.61 23.12 24.92
CA ALA A 296 -13.15 23.07 23.52
C ALA A 296 -13.87 21.99 22.71
N ILE A 297 -14.11 20.81 23.32
CA ILE A 297 -14.89 19.73 22.68
C ILE A 297 -16.33 20.19 22.42
N ASP A 298 -16.99 20.75 23.42
CA ASP A 298 -18.38 21.23 23.30
C ASP A 298 -18.49 22.36 22.26
N LEU A 299 -17.50 23.24 22.17
CA LEU A 299 -17.41 24.26 21.15
C LEU A 299 -17.25 23.65 19.77
N GLY A 300 -16.33 22.71 19.62
CA GLY A 300 -16.10 22.00 18.36
C GLY A 300 -17.34 21.27 17.85
N LEU A 301 -18.14 20.67 18.74
CA LEU A 301 -19.40 20.00 18.37
C LEU A 301 -20.50 20.97 17.89
N LYS A 302 -20.38 22.24 18.20
CA LYS A 302 -21.32 23.32 17.75
C LYS A 302 -20.84 23.98 16.47
N TYR A 303 -19.64 23.66 15.99
CA TYR A 303 -19.10 24.24 14.78
C TYR A 303 -19.89 23.79 13.54
N GLU A 304 -20.37 24.72 12.77
CA GLU A 304 -21.05 24.46 11.50
C GLU A 304 -20.10 24.74 10.34
N PRO A 305 -19.63 23.69 9.63
CA PRO A 305 -18.85 23.88 8.41
C PRO A 305 -19.66 24.72 7.41
N TYR A 306 -19.09 25.81 6.91
CA TYR A 306 -19.72 26.74 5.99
C TYR A 306 -20.87 27.59 6.61
N GLY A 307 -21.12 27.49 7.90
CA GLY A 307 -22.09 28.27 8.65
C GLY A 307 -21.51 29.59 9.18
N ALA A 308 -22.40 30.52 9.64
CA ALA A 308 -21.98 31.70 10.35
C ALA A 308 -21.64 31.35 11.81
N ASN A 309 -20.40 31.00 12.04
CA ASN A 309 -19.89 30.77 13.40
C ASN A 309 -19.63 32.14 14.07
N GLY A 310 -19.94 32.26 15.35
CA GLY A 310 -19.74 33.51 16.11
C GLY A 310 -18.24 33.80 16.35
N ALA A 311 -17.94 35.00 16.90
CA ALA A 311 -16.58 35.50 17.10
C ALA A 311 -15.68 34.70 18.07
N TRP A 312 -16.15 33.57 18.59
CA TRP A 312 -15.45 32.68 19.50
C TRP A 312 -14.93 31.42 18.84
N TYR A 313 -14.98 31.35 17.53
CA TYR A 313 -14.39 30.25 16.72
C TYR A 313 -13.11 30.68 16.05
#